data_4097389627000192752cbca0608c2e1a
#
_entry.id   4097389627000192752cbca0608c2e1a
#
_cell.length_a   1.000
_cell.length_b   1.000
_cell.length_c   1.000
_cell.angle_alpha   90.00
_cell.angle_beta   90.00
_cell.angle_gamma   90.00
#
_symmetry.space_group_name_H-M   'P 1'
#
loop_
_entity.id
_entity.type
_entity.pdbx_description
1 polymer ?
#
loop_
_entity_poly.entity_id
_entity_poly.type
_entity_poly.pdbx_seq_one_letter_code
_entity_poly.pdbx_strand_id
1 'polypeptide(L)'
;MSLEEQFLTDLEQYPDTVSIVHSYIKLGETMKALKKENYTDVCKEEQELRKSMEGINIEELIERNFDTILNGVIRKKDILSFVNVLSYYYKDCQIIYNNFEKIVSAADKIGNLRDLRDLYIWIVHKPNGKEVFIENIDFILGLEHPEAIIDLIELVKGRNKELDAKIEKALSSHSNGIAKVMLERASEDNQIDNYVDTLEFMIKEILKSENKNYLDITRIAVGNGEFSFVYKIGDKILKVGSPRGEFKMPNHRRILQPLARKAFRNRLGKTMACVEISEEVDTNIEQKDPEELYKLWKELRDEGVIWTDVTWENVGRLKKKNIPSLNGEEMYVEPEAAGFKNKYKGKPLEKGELVILDTDFIFEENSPYLRWFNFGYAKSFEDRYKKENALDKEEEER
;
A
#
# COMPACT_ATOMS: atom_id res chain seq x y z
N MET A 1 29.69 -27.83 -25.47
CA MET A 1 28.68 -27.62 -24.42
C MET A 1 27.42 -27.03 -25.08
N SER A 2 26.27 -27.63 -24.88
CA SER A 2 25.05 -27.09 -25.41
C SER A 2 24.67 -25.80 -24.64
N LEU A 3 23.76 -24.98 -25.20
CA LEU A 3 23.29 -23.78 -24.49
C LEU A 3 22.60 -24.15 -23.16
N GLU A 4 21.89 -25.26 -23.11
CA GLU A 4 21.26 -25.78 -21.91
C GLU A 4 22.31 -26.18 -20.84
N GLU A 5 23.35 -26.89 -21.25
CA GLU A 5 24.46 -27.24 -20.35
C GLU A 5 25.18 -25.98 -19.82
N GLN A 6 25.35 -24.95 -20.66
CA GLN A 6 25.92 -23.67 -20.23
C GLN A 6 24.98 -22.96 -19.26
N PHE A 7 23.70 -22.89 -19.55
CA PHE A 7 22.71 -22.28 -18.68
C PHE A 7 22.67 -22.91 -17.30
N LEU A 8 22.65 -24.24 -17.23
CA LEU A 8 22.69 -24.98 -15.97
C LEU A 8 24.01 -24.75 -15.21
N THR A 9 25.14 -24.73 -15.93
CA THR A 9 26.44 -24.43 -15.35
C THR A 9 26.45 -23.01 -14.76
N ASP A 10 25.90 -22.03 -15.47
CA ASP A 10 25.83 -20.66 -15.00
C ASP A 10 24.94 -20.54 -13.75
N LEU A 11 23.80 -21.23 -13.72
CA LEU A 11 22.92 -21.28 -12.53
C LEU A 11 23.62 -21.89 -11.29
N GLU A 12 24.52 -22.82 -11.49
CA GLU A 12 25.30 -23.44 -10.40
C GLU A 12 26.46 -22.57 -9.94
N GLN A 13 27.18 -21.95 -10.90
CA GLN A 13 28.42 -21.20 -10.61
C GLN A 13 28.17 -19.79 -10.11
N TYR A 14 27.14 -19.12 -10.60
CA TYR A 14 26.86 -17.73 -10.25
C TYR A 14 25.72 -17.60 -9.26
N PRO A 15 25.90 -16.79 -8.21
CA PRO A 15 24.92 -16.66 -7.15
C PRO A 15 23.67 -15.88 -7.52
N ASP A 16 23.69 -15.10 -8.61
CA ASP A 16 22.57 -14.25 -9.03
C ASP A 16 21.74 -14.92 -10.14
N THR A 17 20.86 -15.80 -9.71
CA THR A 17 19.95 -16.55 -10.59
C THR A 17 19.05 -15.64 -11.44
N VAL A 18 18.57 -14.52 -10.89
CA VAL A 18 17.68 -13.59 -11.60
C VAL A 18 18.41 -12.91 -12.75
N SER A 19 19.64 -12.43 -12.54
CA SER A 19 20.45 -11.83 -13.59
C SER A 19 20.85 -12.83 -14.68
N ILE A 20 21.09 -14.11 -14.33
CA ILE A 20 21.34 -15.16 -15.31
C ILE A 20 20.10 -15.36 -16.20
N VAL A 21 18.93 -15.59 -15.61
CA VAL A 21 17.67 -15.78 -16.36
C VAL A 21 17.41 -14.58 -17.26
N HIS A 22 17.56 -13.36 -16.73
CA HIS A 22 17.40 -12.14 -17.51
C HIS A 22 18.34 -12.09 -18.72
N SER A 23 19.61 -12.44 -18.53
CA SER A 23 20.63 -12.43 -19.60
C SER A 23 20.29 -13.43 -20.71
N TYR A 24 19.83 -14.65 -20.37
CA TYR A 24 19.44 -15.65 -21.35
C TYR A 24 18.15 -15.26 -22.08
N ILE A 25 17.16 -14.70 -21.41
CA ILE A 25 15.95 -14.20 -22.08
C ILE A 25 16.31 -13.09 -23.07
N LYS A 26 17.13 -12.11 -22.64
CA LYS A 26 17.61 -11.02 -23.50
C LYS A 26 18.39 -11.53 -24.70
N LEU A 27 19.22 -12.56 -24.53
CA LEU A 27 19.92 -13.22 -25.61
C LEU A 27 18.92 -13.81 -26.62
N GLY A 28 17.89 -14.53 -26.15
CA GLY A 28 16.83 -15.09 -27.01
C GLY A 28 16.08 -14.02 -27.81
N GLU A 29 15.74 -12.88 -27.19
CA GLU A 29 15.10 -11.75 -27.89
C GLU A 29 16.00 -11.14 -28.96
N THR A 30 17.28 -10.91 -28.63
CA THR A 30 18.27 -10.43 -29.59
C THR A 30 18.36 -11.35 -30.80
N MET A 31 18.40 -12.66 -30.58
CA MET A 31 18.43 -13.64 -31.66
C MET A 31 17.16 -13.66 -32.50
N LYS A 32 15.97 -13.46 -31.87
CA LYS A 32 14.70 -13.30 -32.60
C LYS A 32 14.70 -12.05 -33.49
N ALA A 33 15.26 -10.94 -33.01
CA ALA A 33 15.40 -9.69 -33.77
C ALA A 33 16.36 -9.87 -34.95
N LEU A 34 17.52 -10.48 -34.73
CA LEU A 34 18.52 -10.76 -35.76
C LEU A 34 18.03 -11.70 -36.86
N LYS A 35 17.12 -12.64 -36.55
CA LYS A 35 16.47 -13.49 -37.56
C LYS A 35 15.52 -12.73 -38.48
N LYS A 36 14.90 -11.63 -38.00
CA LYS A 36 13.97 -10.82 -38.77
C LYS A 36 14.70 -9.86 -39.73
N GLU A 37 15.89 -9.44 -39.36
CA GLU A 37 16.72 -8.58 -40.17
C GLU A 37 17.68 -9.46 -40.98
N ASN A 38 17.52 -9.49 -42.31
CA ASN A 38 18.44 -10.19 -43.24
C ASN A 38 19.80 -9.49 -43.26
N TYR A 39 20.54 -9.50 -42.15
CA TYR A 39 21.89 -8.98 -42.08
C TYR A 39 22.84 -9.96 -42.79
N THR A 40 23.45 -9.51 -43.88
CA THR A 40 24.45 -10.25 -44.67
C THR A 40 25.86 -10.17 -44.10
N ASP A 41 26.14 -9.21 -43.22
CA ASP A 41 27.47 -8.98 -42.63
C ASP A 41 27.49 -9.26 -41.13
N VAL A 42 27.50 -10.53 -40.76
CA VAL A 42 27.58 -10.98 -39.36
C VAL A 42 29.00 -11.52 -39.12
N CYS A 43 29.65 -11.11 -38.02
CA CYS A 43 30.98 -11.63 -37.66
C CYS A 43 30.90 -13.14 -37.37
N LYS A 44 32.04 -13.83 -37.45
CA LYS A 44 32.13 -15.29 -37.27
C LYS A 44 31.58 -15.76 -35.91
N GLU A 45 31.87 -15.02 -34.87
CA GLU A 45 31.40 -15.30 -33.50
C GLU A 45 29.90 -15.25 -33.38
N GLU A 46 29.27 -14.31 -34.07
CA GLU A 46 27.80 -14.16 -34.11
C GLU A 46 27.17 -15.27 -34.96
N GLN A 47 27.85 -15.75 -36.02
CA GLN A 47 27.39 -16.92 -36.79
C GLN A 47 27.46 -18.20 -35.98
N GLU A 48 28.52 -18.41 -35.19
CA GLU A 48 28.69 -19.56 -34.28
C GLU A 48 27.61 -19.52 -33.17
N LEU A 49 27.35 -18.34 -32.59
CA LEU A 49 26.32 -18.15 -31.61
C LEU A 49 24.93 -18.46 -32.21
N ARG A 50 24.63 -17.99 -33.42
CA ARG A 50 23.38 -18.30 -34.14
C ARG A 50 23.22 -19.80 -34.36
N LYS A 51 24.28 -20.51 -34.76
CA LYS A 51 24.23 -21.97 -34.93
C LYS A 51 23.98 -22.71 -33.62
N SER A 52 24.65 -22.27 -32.54
CA SER A 52 24.44 -22.90 -31.21
C SER A 52 23.05 -22.72 -30.64
N MET A 53 22.36 -21.65 -31.06
CA MET A 53 21.00 -21.34 -30.64
C MET A 53 19.92 -21.77 -31.65
N GLU A 54 20.34 -22.37 -32.78
CA GLU A 54 19.39 -22.79 -33.79
C GLU A 54 18.47 -23.92 -33.27
N GLY A 55 17.18 -23.63 -33.21
CA GLY A 55 16.17 -24.56 -32.68
C GLY A 55 15.94 -24.47 -31.15
N ILE A 56 16.68 -23.64 -30.43
CA ILE A 56 16.43 -23.45 -28.98
C ILE A 56 15.37 -22.39 -28.76
N ASN A 57 14.34 -22.78 -28.03
CA ASN A 57 13.35 -21.86 -27.48
C ASN A 57 13.71 -21.55 -26.02
N ILE A 58 14.10 -20.30 -25.75
CA ILE A 58 14.51 -19.87 -24.39
C ILE A 58 13.35 -20.02 -23.39
N GLU A 59 12.11 -19.81 -23.82
CA GLU A 59 10.93 -20.01 -22.99
C GLU A 59 10.82 -21.48 -22.54
N GLU A 60 10.94 -22.43 -23.47
CA GLU A 60 10.98 -23.86 -23.14
C GLU A 60 12.20 -24.25 -22.28
N LEU A 61 13.32 -23.59 -22.44
CA LEU A 61 14.51 -23.80 -21.61
C LEU A 61 14.22 -23.37 -20.16
N ILE A 62 13.58 -22.21 -19.96
CA ILE A 62 13.20 -21.71 -18.64
C ILE A 62 12.12 -22.63 -18.05
N GLU A 63 11.09 -23.00 -18.78
CA GLU A 63 10.02 -23.88 -18.29
C GLU A 63 10.56 -25.25 -17.86
N ARG A 64 11.41 -25.88 -18.67
CA ARG A 64 12.02 -27.18 -18.32
C ARG A 64 12.90 -27.13 -17.08
N ASN A 65 13.55 -25.99 -16.83
CA ASN A 65 14.47 -25.82 -15.70
C ASN A 65 13.87 -24.98 -14.55
N PHE A 66 12.54 -24.77 -14.57
CA PHE A 66 11.86 -23.84 -13.67
C PHE A 66 12.15 -24.15 -12.20
N ASP A 67 12.10 -25.40 -11.78
CA ASP A 67 12.35 -25.79 -10.39
C ASP A 67 13.81 -25.51 -9.95
N THR A 68 14.79 -25.70 -10.84
CA THR A 68 16.20 -25.37 -10.59
C THR A 68 16.38 -23.87 -10.42
N ILE A 69 15.78 -23.08 -11.30
CA ILE A 69 15.77 -21.63 -11.24
C ILE A 69 15.13 -21.16 -9.92
N LEU A 70 13.94 -21.66 -9.62
CA LEU A 70 13.19 -21.27 -8.44
C LEU A 70 13.96 -21.58 -7.15
N ASN A 71 14.65 -22.71 -7.07
CA ASN A 71 15.54 -23.04 -5.95
C ASN A 71 16.69 -22.03 -5.78
N GLY A 72 17.23 -21.52 -6.88
CA GLY A 72 18.22 -20.46 -6.86
C GLY A 72 17.65 -19.12 -6.34
N VAL A 73 16.45 -18.77 -6.80
CA VAL A 73 15.71 -17.58 -6.37
C VAL A 73 15.37 -17.64 -4.87
N ILE A 74 14.92 -18.80 -4.36
CA ILE A 74 14.65 -19.01 -2.93
C ILE A 74 15.89 -18.77 -2.09
N ARG A 75 17.04 -19.31 -2.51
CA ARG A 75 18.32 -19.11 -1.79
C ARG A 75 18.70 -17.63 -1.67
N LYS A 76 18.33 -16.81 -2.63
CA LYS A 76 18.59 -15.37 -2.66
C LYS A 76 17.46 -14.53 -2.07
N LYS A 77 16.32 -15.14 -1.80
CA LYS A 77 15.11 -14.46 -1.30
C LYS A 77 14.62 -13.34 -2.22
N ASP A 78 14.72 -13.52 -3.53
CA ASP A 78 14.46 -12.47 -4.53
C ASP A 78 13.35 -12.88 -5.53
N ILE A 79 12.22 -13.32 -5.00
CA ILE A 79 11.09 -13.83 -5.78
C ILE A 79 10.43 -12.72 -6.63
N LEU A 80 10.33 -11.50 -6.09
CA LEU A 80 9.68 -10.39 -6.78
C LEU A 80 10.47 -9.95 -8.01
N SER A 81 11.79 -9.84 -7.91
CA SER A 81 12.65 -9.52 -9.06
C SER A 81 12.55 -10.60 -10.13
N PHE A 82 12.51 -11.87 -9.74
CA PHE A 82 12.34 -12.98 -10.68
C PHE A 82 11.02 -12.88 -11.44
N VAL A 83 9.91 -12.69 -10.74
CA VAL A 83 8.58 -12.56 -11.35
C VAL A 83 8.50 -11.32 -12.24
N ASN A 84 9.12 -10.21 -11.84
CA ASN A 84 9.22 -8.99 -12.66
C ASN A 84 9.96 -9.25 -13.97
N VAL A 85 11.09 -9.97 -13.94
CA VAL A 85 11.85 -10.33 -15.14
C VAL A 85 10.98 -11.18 -16.07
N LEU A 86 10.33 -12.22 -15.55
CA LEU A 86 9.44 -13.06 -16.37
C LEU A 86 8.31 -12.24 -17.02
N SER A 87 7.65 -11.36 -16.26
CA SER A 87 6.54 -10.56 -16.79
C SER A 87 6.95 -9.50 -17.80
N TYR A 88 8.15 -8.99 -17.69
CA TYR A 88 8.66 -8.02 -18.65
C TYR A 88 8.78 -8.62 -20.05
N TYR A 89 9.24 -9.88 -20.13
CA TYR A 89 9.46 -10.57 -21.39
C TYR A 89 8.24 -11.37 -21.86
N TYR A 90 7.48 -11.96 -20.94
CA TYR A 90 6.28 -12.76 -21.23
C TYR A 90 5.04 -11.95 -20.85
N LYS A 91 4.60 -11.07 -21.76
CA LYS A 91 3.54 -10.08 -21.52
C LYS A 91 2.18 -10.65 -21.11
N ASP A 92 1.88 -11.88 -21.53
CA ASP A 92 0.67 -12.61 -21.14
C ASP A 92 0.77 -13.25 -19.76
N CYS A 93 1.96 -13.22 -19.14
CA CYS A 93 2.26 -13.82 -17.84
C CYS A 93 1.98 -15.34 -17.73
N GLN A 94 1.79 -16.06 -18.86
CA GLN A 94 1.36 -17.46 -18.85
C GLN A 94 2.36 -18.37 -18.11
N ILE A 95 3.66 -18.15 -18.25
CA ILE A 95 4.69 -18.92 -17.55
C ILE A 95 4.58 -18.77 -16.02
N ILE A 96 4.14 -17.59 -15.55
CA ILE A 96 3.92 -17.32 -14.12
C ILE A 96 2.67 -18.07 -13.66
N TYR A 97 1.59 -18.00 -14.44
CA TYR A 97 0.31 -18.64 -14.10
C TYR A 97 0.41 -20.16 -14.11
N ASN A 98 1.11 -20.74 -15.09
CA ASN A 98 1.37 -22.18 -15.15
C ASN A 98 2.19 -22.69 -13.95
N ASN A 99 2.98 -21.82 -13.31
CA ASN A 99 3.82 -22.13 -12.15
C ASN A 99 3.37 -21.40 -10.88
N PHE A 100 2.10 -20.93 -10.81
CA PHE A 100 1.58 -20.12 -9.73
C PHE A 100 1.83 -20.75 -8.36
N GLU A 101 1.39 -21.98 -8.15
CA GLU A 101 1.54 -22.68 -6.86
C GLU A 101 3.01 -22.83 -6.44
N LYS A 102 3.91 -23.12 -7.41
CA LYS A 102 5.35 -23.23 -7.13
C LYS A 102 5.95 -21.90 -6.68
N ILE A 103 5.61 -20.81 -7.40
CA ILE A 103 6.11 -19.44 -7.09
C ILE A 103 5.62 -19.00 -5.73
N VAL A 104 4.32 -19.17 -5.47
CA VAL A 104 3.68 -18.76 -4.21
C VAL A 104 4.20 -19.60 -3.04
N SER A 105 4.32 -20.94 -3.20
CA SER A 105 4.95 -21.79 -2.17
C SER A 105 6.39 -21.39 -1.88
N ALA A 106 7.13 -20.97 -2.90
CA ALA A 106 8.50 -20.49 -2.72
C ALA A 106 8.54 -19.17 -1.94
N ALA A 107 7.65 -18.23 -2.25
CA ALA A 107 7.52 -16.97 -1.53
C ALA A 107 7.12 -17.18 -0.06
N ASP A 108 6.16 -18.06 0.18
CA ASP A 108 5.69 -18.44 1.52
C ASP A 108 6.83 -19.04 2.36
N LYS A 109 7.61 -19.97 1.81
CA LYS A 109 8.79 -20.58 2.47
C LYS A 109 9.90 -19.57 2.78
N ILE A 110 10.04 -18.50 2.01
CA ILE A 110 10.97 -17.41 2.31
C ILE A 110 10.57 -16.72 3.62
N GLY A 111 9.26 -16.72 3.95
CA GLY A 111 8.71 -16.19 5.19
C GLY A 111 8.74 -14.66 5.28
N ASN A 112 8.90 -13.97 4.16
CA ASN A 112 8.77 -12.52 4.09
C ASN A 112 7.34 -12.15 3.71
N LEU A 113 6.53 -11.80 4.70
CA LEU A 113 5.11 -11.48 4.53
C LEU A 113 4.88 -10.31 3.56
N ARG A 114 5.75 -9.31 3.59
CA ARG A 114 5.69 -8.17 2.68
C ARG A 114 5.85 -8.61 1.23
N ASP A 115 6.88 -9.43 0.94
CA ASP A 115 7.14 -9.89 -0.42
C ASP A 115 6.02 -10.82 -0.91
N LEU A 116 5.49 -11.69 -0.06
CA LEU A 116 4.37 -12.56 -0.40
C LEU A 116 3.11 -11.76 -0.73
N ARG A 117 2.76 -10.77 0.09
CA ARG A 117 1.65 -9.87 -0.17
C ARG A 117 1.86 -9.05 -1.46
N ASP A 118 3.05 -8.49 -1.65
CA ASP A 118 3.36 -7.69 -2.83
C ASP A 118 3.32 -8.54 -4.09
N LEU A 119 3.69 -9.82 -4.00
CA LEU A 119 3.52 -10.80 -5.08
C LEU A 119 2.05 -11.00 -5.44
N TYR A 120 1.16 -11.18 -4.45
CA TYR A 120 -0.28 -11.32 -4.71
C TYR A 120 -0.87 -10.06 -5.34
N ILE A 121 -0.55 -8.88 -4.83
CA ILE A 121 -1.00 -7.60 -5.39
C ILE A 121 -0.50 -7.46 -6.82
N TRP A 122 0.77 -7.79 -7.06
CA TRP A 122 1.36 -7.75 -8.38
C TRP A 122 0.63 -8.68 -9.37
N ILE A 123 0.36 -9.93 -8.99
CA ILE A 123 -0.36 -10.91 -9.83
C ILE A 123 -1.75 -10.38 -10.19
N VAL A 124 -2.51 -9.92 -9.21
CA VAL A 124 -3.89 -9.43 -9.39
C VAL A 124 -3.99 -8.25 -10.36
N HIS A 125 -2.94 -7.44 -10.48
CA HIS A 125 -2.90 -6.31 -11.40
C HIS A 125 -2.46 -6.68 -12.83
N LYS A 126 -2.12 -7.94 -13.11
CA LYS A 126 -1.77 -8.41 -14.44
C LYS A 126 -3.02 -8.93 -15.20
N PRO A 127 -2.96 -8.97 -16.55
CA PRO A 127 -4.03 -9.56 -17.34
C PRO A 127 -4.38 -10.99 -16.85
N ASN A 128 -5.65 -11.29 -16.61
CA ASN A 128 -6.16 -12.55 -16.06
C ASN A 128 -5.64 -12.93 -14.65
N GLY A 129 -4.80 -12.09 -14.03
CA GLY A 129 -4.18 -12.43 -12.74
C GLY A 129 -5.17 -12.47 -11.59
N LYS A 130 -6.25 -11.69 -11.67
CA LYS A 130 -7.35 -11.71 -10.70
C LYS A 130 -8.08 -13.06 -10.69
N GLU A 131 -8.35 -13.59 -11.85
CA GLU A 131 -9.00 -14.91 -12.03
C GLU A 131 -8.08 -16.01 -11.49
N VAL A 132 -6.80 -15.99 -11.86
CA VAL A 132 -5.79 -16.95 -11.37
C VAL A 132 -5.69 -16.91 -9.85
N PHE A 133 -5.65 -15.73 -9.24
CA PHE A 133 -5.61 -15.57 -7.79
C PHE A 133 -6.85 -16.19 -7.12
N ILE A 134 -8.04 -15.92 -7.67
CA ILE A 134 -9.31 -16.40 -7.12
C ILE A 134 -9.45 -17.93 -7.26
N GLU A 135 -9.04 -18.50 -8.39
CA GLU A 135 -9.08 -19.94 -8.64
C GLU A 135 -8.16 -20.71 -7.68
N ASN A 136 -7.07 -20.08 -7.24
CA ASN A 136 -6.10 -20.69 -6.34
C ASN A 136 -6.30 -20.30 -4.86
N ILE A 137 -7.41 -19.69 -4.48
CA ILE A 137 -7.60 -19.19 -3.11
C ILE A 137 -7.56 -20.31 -2.05
N ASP A 138 -8.14 -21.48 -2.32
CA ASP A 138 -8.10 -22.61 -1.38
C ASP A 138 -6.66 -23.11 -1.16
N PHE A 139 -5.81 -23.09 -2.18
CA PHE A 139 -4.39 -23.38 -2.06
C PHE A 139 -3.69 -22.35 -1.19
N ILE A 140 -3.93 -21.05 -1.44
CA ILE A 140 -3.34 -19.94 -0.67
C ILE A 140 -3.71 -20.02 0.82
N LEU A 141 -4.98 -20.34 1.12
CA LEU A 141 -5.46 -20.49 2.51
C LEU A 141 -4.83 -21.69 3.25
N GLY A 142 -4.23 -22.62 2.53
CA GLY A 142 -3.50 -23.78 3.08
C GLY A 142 -2.01 -23.53 3.33
N LEU A 143 -1.47 -22.36 3.01
CA LEU A 143 -0.08 -21.98 3.22
C LEU A 143 0.22 -21.60 4.69
N GLU A 144 1.50 -21.38 5.01
CA GLU A 144 1.91 -20.95 6.35
C GLU A 144 1.45 -19.52 6.67
N HIS A 145 1.33 -18.68 5.64
CA HIS A 145 1.02 -17.25 5.77
C HIS A 145 -0.22 -16.81 4.95
N PRO A 146 -1.41 -17.35 5.24
CA PRO A 146 -2.63 -16.98 4.52
C PRO A 146 -3.06 -15.53 4.76
N GLU A 147 -2.59 -14.90 5.85
CA GLU A 147 -2.87 -13.51 6.20
C GLU A 147 -2.32 -12.48 5.21
N ALA A 148 -1.38 -12.88 4.36
CA ALA A 148 -0.84 -12.01 3.29
C ALA A 148 -1.90 -11.53 2.29
N ILE A 149 -3.09 -12.16 2.25
CA ILE A 149 -4.22 -11.74 1.40
C ILE A 149 -5.02 -10.57 1.96
N ILE A 150 -4.71 -10.06 3.16
CA ILE A 150 -5.55 -9.06 3.86
C ILE A 150 -5.93 -7.85 3.00
N ASP A 151 -5.04 -7.42 2.12
CA ASP A 151 -5.28 -6.31 1.20
C ASP A 151 -6.19 -6.69 0.01
N LEU A 152 -6.48 -7.97 -0.20
CA LEU A 152 -7.21 -8.51 -1.35
C LEU A 152 -8.53 -9.21 -0.97
N ILE A 153 -8.96 -9.11 0.28
CA ILE A 153 -10.19 -9.76 0.78
C ILE A 153 -11.40 -9.39 -0.07
N GLU A 154 -11.51 -8.13 -0.49
CA GLU A 154 -12.63 -7.65 -1.32
C GLU A 154 -12.78 -8.40 -2.65
N LEU A 155 -11.72 -9.03 -3.16
CA LEU A 155 -11.77 -9.80 -4.40
C LEU A 155 -12.42 -11.18 -4.22
N VAL A 156 -12.37 -11.71 -3.00
CA VAL A 156 -12.70 -13.11 -2.71
C VAL A 156 -13.94 -13.26 -1.82
N LYS A 157 -14.22 -12.30 -0.94
CA LYS A 157 -15.38 -12.34 -0.04
C LYS A 157 -16.72 -12.28 -0.77
N GLY A 158 -17.75 -12.86 -0.20
CA GLY A 158 -19.13 -12.83 -0.70
C GLY A 158 -19.40 -13.75 -1.90
N ARG A 159 -18.40 -14.53 -2.35
CA ARG A 159 -18.56 -15.47 -3.46
C ARG A 159 -19.40 -16.68 -3.07
N ASN A 160 -19.10 -17.26 -1.94
CA ASN A 160 -19.95 -18.26 -1.30
C ASN A 160 -19.65 -18.34 0.20
N LYS A 161 -20.63 -18.79 0.99
CA LYS A 161 -20.55 -18.84 2.45
C LYS A 161 -19.47 -19.79 2.99
N GLU A 162 -19.18 -20.88 2.27
CA GLU A 162 -18.14 -21.82 2.69
C GLU A 162 -16.75 -21.22 2.56
N LEU A 163 -16.49 -20.56 1.44
CA LEU A 163 -15.23 -19.85 1.22
C LEU A 163 -15.04 -18.72 2.23
N ASP A 164 -16.08 -17.92 2.48
CA ASP A 164 -16.04 -16.86 3.49
C ASP A 164 -15.69 -17.41 4.88
N ALA A 165 -16.27 -18.55 5.27
CA ALA A 165 -15.96 -19.20 6.54
C ALA A 165 -14.50 -19.72 6.58
N LYS A 166 -13.98 -20.25 5.48
CA LYS A 166 -12.58 -20.69 5.39
C LYS A 166 -11.63 -19.51 5.54
N ILE A 167 -11.87 -18.41 4.83
CA ILE A 167 -11.06 -17.18 4.89
C ILE A 167 -11.08 -16.64 6.31
N GLU A 168 -12.27 -16.46 6.91
CA GLU A 168 -12.40 -15.95 8.28
C GLU A 168 -11.62 -16.82 9.28
N LYS A 169 -11.74 -18.15 9.17
CA LYS A 169 -10.99 -19.08 10.02
C LYS A 169 -9.48 -18.92 9.84
N ALA A 170 -8.99 -18.84 8.62
CA ALA A 170 -7.58 -18.66 8.34
C ALA A 170 -7.06 -17.34 8.91
N LEU A 171 -7.74 -16.22 8.64
CA LEU A 171 -7.34 -14.89 9.10
C LEU A 171 -7.40 -14.74 10.62
N SER A 172 -8.47 -15.24 11.26
CA SER A 172 -8.59 -15.20 12.73
C SER A 172 -7.52 -16.01 13.44
N SER A 173 -7.07 -17.12 12.83
CA SER A 173 -5.97 -17.95 13.36
C SER A 173 -4.60 -17.28 13.18
N HIS A 174 -4.48 -16.32 12.25
CA HIS A 174 -3.23 -15.62 11.93
C HIS A 174 -3.33 -14.11 12.19
N SER A 175 -4.11 -13.72 13.21
CA SER A 175 -4.36 -12.30 13.53
C SER A 175 -3.09 -11.50 13.83
N ASN A 176 -2.09 -12.14 14.46
CA ASN A 176 -0.78 -11.54 14.70
C ASN A 176 -0.04 -11.26 13.36
N GLY A 177 -0.09 -12.19 12.42
CA GLY A 177 0.45 -12.02 11.08
C GLY A 177 -0.22 -10.87 10.31
N ILE A 178 -1.54 -10.67 10.46
CA ILE A 178 -2.25 -9.51 9.88
C ILE A 178 -1.66 -8.20 10.39
N ALA A 179 -1.50 -8.07 11.70
CA ALA A 179 -0.89 -6.87 12.29
C ALA A 179 0.54 -6.67 11.78
N LYS A 180 1.31 -7.76 11.65
CA LYS A 180 2.67 -7.73 11.11
C LYS A 180 2.68 -7.24 9.66
N VAL A 181 1.85 -7.78 8.77
CA VAL A 181 1.70 -7.33 7.37
C VAL A 181 1.41 -5.83 7.29
N MET A 182 0.51 -5.33 8.12
CA MET A 182 0.16 -3.91 8.15
C MET A 182 1.33 -3.03 8.60
N LEU A 183 2.10 -3.47 9.60
CA LEU A 183 3.23 -2.71 10.14
C LEU A 183 4.46 -2.75 9.23
N GLU A 184 4.82 -3.90 8.66
CA GLU A 184 5.98 -4.06 7.77
C GLU A 184 5.93 -3.12 6.58
N ARG A 185 4.72 -2.75 6.18
CA ARG A 185 4.52 -1.78 5.12
C ARG A 185 4.77 -0.34 5.56
N ALA A 186 4.41 -0.03 6.80
CA ALA A 186 4.53 1.32 7.35
C ALA A 186 5.96 1.68 7.81
N SER A 187 6.83 0.68 7.97
CA SER A 187 8.18 0.87 8.46
C SER A 187 9.18 -0.06 7.77
N GLU A 188 10.35 0.45 7.49
CA GLU A 188 11.48 -0.31 6.93
C GLU A 188 12.34 -0.98 8.02
N ASP A 189 11.99 -0.82 9.31
CA ASP A 189 12.82 -1.27 10.42
C ASP A 189 12.36 -2.62 10.97
N ASN A 190 13.29 -3.56 11.11
CA ASN A 190 13.08 -4.90 11.66
C ASN A 190 12.67 -4.93 13.15
N GLN A 191 12.56 -3.77 13.83
CA GLN A 191 12.12 -3.67 15.22
C GLN A 191 10.58 -3.64 15.40
N ILE A 192 9.84 -3.83 14.33
CA ILE A 192 8.37 -3.82 14.30
C ILE A 192 7.77 -4.92 15.15
N ASP A 193 8.43 -6.07 15.27
CA ASP A 193 7.91 -7.24 15.98
C ASP A 193 7.46 -6.93 17.43
N ASN A 194 8.08 -5.93 18.08
CA ASN A 194 7.68 -5.49 19.42
C ASN A 194 6.30 -4.81 19.48
N TYR A 195 5.73 -4.41 18.32
CA TYR A 195 4.49 -3.65 18.25
C TYR A 195 3.35 -4.42 17.60
N VAL A 196 3.63 -5.59 17.08
CA VAL A 196 2.65 -6.47 16.42
C VAL A 196 1.51 -6.81 17.37
N ASP A 197 1.81 -7.22 18.60
CA ASP A 197 0.80 -7.56 19.62
C ASP A 197 -0.09 -6.36 19.96
N THR A 198 0.48 -5.16 19.99
CA THR A 198 -0.29 -3.92 20.26
C THR A 198 -1.27 -3.64 19.12
N LEU A 199 -0.82 -3.71 17.87
CA LEU A 199 -1.69 -3.48 16.72
C LEU A 199 -2.74 -4.60 16.59
N GLU A 200 -2.37 -5.84 16.81
CA GLU A 200 -3.29 -6.98 16.85
C GLU A 200 -4.42 -6.74 17.86
N PHE A 201 -4.05 -6.30 19.07
CA PHE A 201 -5.02 -5.99 20.12
C PHE A 201 -5.97 -4.85 19.66
N MET A 202 -5.43 -3.76 19.07
CA MET A 202 -6.24 -2.67 18.55
C MET A 202 -7.23 -3.14 17.47
N ILE A 203 -6.79 -3.97 16.53
CA ILE A 203 -7.65 -4.56 15.49
C ILE A 203 -8.78 -5.38 16.14
N LYS A 204 -8.46 -6.27 17.09
CA LYS A 204 -9.44 -7.09 17.78
C LYS A 204 -10.50 -6.27 18.52
N GLU A 205 -10.09 -5.20 19.20
CA GLU A 205 -11.02 -4.30 19.89
C GLU A 205 -11.94 -3.55 18.92
N ILE A 206 -11.42 -3.11 17.75
CA ILE A 206 -12.28 -2.51 16.72
C ILE A 206 -13.31 -3.54 16.21
N LEU A 207 -12.84 -4.74 15.82
CA LEU A 207 -13.72 -5.79 15.32
C LEU A 207 -14.84 -6.12 16.32
N LYS A 208 -14.48 -6.23 17.60
CA LYS A 208 -15.44 -6.48 18.67
C LYS A 208 -16.41 -5.31 18.87
N SER A 209 -15.94 -4.08 18.91
CA SER A 209 -16.77 -2.90 19.13
C SER A 209 -17.74 -2.64 17.99
N GLU A 210 -17.35 -2.94 16.77
CA GLU A 210 -18.16 -2.80 15.56
C GLU A 210 -19.00 -4.05 15.24
N ASN A 211 -18.89 -5.12 16.05
CA ASN A 211 -19.51 -6.42 15.79
C ASN A 211 -19.19 -6.95 14.38
N LYS A 212 -17.90 -6.92 14.04
CA LYS A 212 -17.31 -7.29 12.77
C LYS A 212 -16.32 -8.44 12.90
N ASN A 213 -15.94 -9.05 11.78
CA ASN A 213 -14.93 -10.08 11.68
C ASN A 213 -13.79 -9.69 10.73
N TYR A 214 -12.80 -10.56 10.54
CA TYR A 214 -11.63 -10.25 9.68
C TYR A 214 -11.98 -10.05 8.20
N LEU A 215 -13.06 -10.65 7.70
CA LEU A 215 -13.57 -10.39 6.34
C LEU A 215 -14.12 -8.97 6.16
N ASP A 216 -14.45 -8.28 7.24
CA ASP A 216 -14.93 -6.90 7.20
C ASP A 216 -13.79 -5.87 7.17
N ILE A 217 -12.54 -6.33 7.26
CA ILE A 217 -11.38 -5.46 7.08
C ILE A 217 -11.20 -5.16 5.59
N THR A 218 -11.47 -3.93 5.20
CA THR A 218 -11.35 -3.51 3.80
C THR A 218 -10.23 -2.49 3.66
N ARG A 219 -9.28 -2.75 2.78
CA ARG A 219 -8.30 -1.74 2.43
C ARG A 219 -8.95 -0.67 1.57
N ILE A 220 -8.87 0.58 2.00
CA ILE A 220 -9.29 1.73 1.21
C ILE A 220 -8.10 2.14 0.34
N ALA A 221 -8.27 2.16 -0.99
CA ALA A 221 -7.34 2.81 -1.89
C ALA A 221 -7.45 4.32 -1.66
N VAL A 222 -6.68 4.84 -0.74
CA VAL A 222 -6.44 6.27 -0.64
C VAL A 222 -5.43 6.59 -1.73
N GLY A 223 -5.70 7.60 -2.55
CA GLY A 223 -4.87 7.98 -3.69
C GLY A 223 -3.38 7.97 -3.35
N ASN A 224 -2.49 8.26 -4.24
CA ASN A 224 -1.01 8.11 -4.17
C ASN A 224 -0.29 8.57 -2.88
N GLY A 225 -0.98 8.48 -1.73
CA GLY A 225 -0.44 8.72 -0.39
C GLY A 225 0.66 7.69 -0.09
N GLU A 226 1.89 8.06 -0.34
CA GLU A 226 3.09 7.22 -0.23
C GLU A 226 3.38 6.74 1.20
N PHE A 227 2.64 7.20 2.22
CA PHE A 227 3.10 7.13 3.61
C PHE A 227 2.16 6.46 4.60
N SER A 228 0.93 6.12 4.19
CA SER A 228 -0.04 5.50 5.10
C SER A 228 -0.96 4.52 4.39
N PHE A 229 -1.29 3.44 5.09
CA PHE A 229 -2.26 2.45 4.64
C PHE A 229 -3.52 2.60 5.47
N VAL A 230 -4.66 2.65 4.80
CA VAL A 230 -5.95 2.94 5.41
C VAL A 230 -6.85 1.73 5.24
N TYR A 231 -7.37 1.25 6.37
CA TYR A 231 -8.29 0.13 6.43
C TYR A 231 -9.61 0.61 7.05
N LYS A 232 -10.70 0.15 6.46
CA LYS A 232 -12.04 0.32 7.02
C LYS A 232 -12.46 -0.95 7.75
N ILE A 233 -13.00 -0.80 8.95
CA ILE A 233 -13.55 -1.87 9.78
C ILE A 233 -14.87 -1.36 10.36
N GLY A 234 -16.00 -1.78 9.80
CA GLY A 234 -17.30 -1.20 10.15
C GLY A 234 -17.38 0.30 9.86
N ASP A 235 -17.67 1.10 10.88
CA ASP A 235 -17.70 2.57 10.82
C ASP A 235 -16.37 3.21 11.26
N LYS A 236 -15.32 2.42 11.45
CA LYS A 236 -14.01 2.90 11.88
C LYS A 236 -12.99 2.85 10.75
N ILE A 237 -12.08 3.78 10.80
CA ILE A 237 -10.93 3.86 9.92
C ILE A 237 -9.67 3.63 10.75
N LEU A 238 -8.91 2.62 10.37
CA LEU A 238 -7.58 2.31 10.89
C LEU A 238 -6.54 2.79 9.88
N LYS A 239 -5.75 3.80 10.26
CA LYS A 239 -4.63 4.32 9.46
C LYS A 239 -3.34 3.81 10.07
N VAL A 240 -2.50 3.11 9.27
CA VAL A 240 -1.18 2.64 9.66
C VAL A 240 -0.18 3.31 8.73
N GLY A 241 0.69 4.15 9.26
CA GLY A 241 1.56 4.99 8.44
C GLY A 241 2.96 5.14 8.97
N SER A 242 3.86 5.56 8.07
CA SER A 242 5.18 6.05 8.43
C SER A 242 5.05 7.32 9.27
N PRO A 243 5.88 7.49 10.31
CA PRO A 243 5.85 8.71 11.09
C PRO A 243 6.32 9.88 10.23
N ARG A 244 5.43 10.75 9.90
CA ARG A 244 5.78 12.09 9.43
C ARG A 244 5.89 13.00 10.63
N GLY A 245 7.08 13.05 11.19
CA GLY A 245 7.42 14.04 12.21
C GLY A 245 6.68 13.87 13.55
N GLU A 246 7.28 14.38 14.59
CA GLU A 246 6.70 14.50 15.93
C GLU A 246 5.80 15.76 16.00
N PHE A 247 5.02 16.02 14.96
CA PHE A 247 4.21 17.22 14.91
C PHE A 247 3.00 17.08 15.82
N LYS A 248 2.89 18.02 16.71
CA LYS A 248 1.69 18.17 17.52
C LYS A 248 0.56 18.66 16.61
N MET A 249 -0.43 17.82 16.42
CA MET A 249 -1.62 18.16 15.65
C MET A 249 -2.38 19.28 16.38
N PRO A 250 -2.76 20.37 15.67
CA PRO A 250 -3.57 21.43 16.27
C PRO A 250 -4.91 20.89 16.75
N ASN A 251 -5.35 21.35 17.91
CA ASN A 251 -6.66 21.01 18.44
C ASN A 251 -7.72 21.96 17.86
N HIS A 252 -8.32 21.56 16.74
CA HIS A 252 -9.34 22.36 16.05
C HIS A 252 -10.53 21.49 15.64
N ARG A 253 -11.75 22.05 15.76
CA ARG A 253 -13.00 21.30 15.46
C ARG A 253 -13.09 20.79 14.02
N ARG A 254 -12.50 21.49 13.06
CA ARG A 254 -12.49 21.12 11.62
C ARG A 254 -11.44 20.06 11.28
N ILE A 255 -10.65 19.63 12.22
CA ILE A 255 -9.68 18.55 12.05
C ILE A 255 -10.28 17.28 12.63
N LEU A 256 -10.38 16.23 11.82
CA LEU A 256 -10.86 14.94 12.29
C LEU A 256 -9.89 14.39 13.34
N GLN A 257 -10.33 14.39 14.59
CA GLN A 257 -9.52 13.89 15.69
C GLN A 257 -9.58 12.37 15.74
N PRO A 258 -8.44 11.68 15.93
CA PRO A 258 -8.44 10.25 16.13
C PRO A 258 -9.12 9.89 17.46
N LEU A 259 -9.87 8.80 17.46
CA LEU A 259 -10.40 8.16 18.66
C LEU A 259 -9.27 7.53 19.49
N ALA A 260 -8.27 7.03 18.79
CA ALA A 260 -7.04 6.51 19.38
C ALA A 260 -5.85 6.77 18.45
N ARG A 261 -4.69 7.02 19.05
CA ARG A 261 -3.42 7.19 18.34
C ARG A 261 -2.31 6.53 19.12
N LYS A 262 -1.45 5.77 18.40
CA LYS A 262 -0.27 5.13 18.97
C LYS A 262 0.94 5.37 18.09
N ALA A 263 1.99 5.96 18.64
CA ALA A 263 3.29 6.07 18.00
C ALA A 263 4.19 4.91 18.46
N PHE A 264 4.72 4.16 17.52
CA PHE A 264 5.67 3.08 17.78
C PHE A 264 7.09 3.62 17.64
N ARG A 265 7.85 3.58 18.71
CA ARG A 265 9.19 4.18 18.81
C ARG A 265 10.26 3.10 18.96
N ASN A 266 11.39 3.27 18.30
CA ASN A 266 12.54 2.40 18.51
C ASN A 266 13.23 2.69 19.87
N ARG A 267 14.25 1.90 20.19
CA ARG A 267 15.02 2.04 21.45
C ARG A 267 15.69 3.40 21.63
N LEU A 268 15.87 4.15 20.54
CA LEU A 268 16.44 5.51 20.56
C LEU A 268 15.35 6.60 20.67
N GLY A 269 14.08 6.21 20.85
CA GLY A 269 12.94 7.13 20.93
C GLY A 269 12.45 7.65 19.57
N LYS A 270 13.05 7.23 18.43
CA LYS A 270 12.60 7.63 17.11
C LYS A 270 11.30 6.90 16.77
N THR A 271 10.27 7.64 16.38
CA THR A 271 9.01 7.06 15.92
C THR A 271 9.22 6.30 14.61
N MET A 272 8.79 5.05 14.56
CA MET A 272 8.98 4.14 13.43
C MET A 272 7.70 3.94 12.63
N ALA A 273 6.56 3.95 13.30
CA ALA A 273 5.23 3.90 12.70
C ALA A 273 4.23 4.63 13.59
N CYS A 274 3.12 5.06 13.01
CA CYS A 274 1.99 5.63 13.72
C CYS A 274 0.71 4.90 13.33
N VAL A 275 -0.09 4.55 14.32
CA VAL A 275 -1.42 3.96 14.14
C VAL A 275 -2.46 4.92 14.66
N GLU A 276 -3.48 5.21 13.86
CA GLU A 276 -4.60 6.06 14.21
C GLU A 276 -5.92 5.34 13.94
N ILE A 277 -6.87 5.51 14.84
CA ILE A 277 -8.25 5.04 14.68
C ILE A 277 -9.16 6.26 14.68
N SER A 278 -9.99 6.41 13.65
CA SER A 278 -10.95 7.51 13.54
C SER A 278 -12.33 7.01 13.13
N GLU A 279 -13.35 7.86 13.26
CA GLU A 279 -14.65 7.63 12.66
C GLU A 279 -14.56 7.71 11.13
N GLU A 280 -15.38 6.92 10.45
CA GLU A 280 -15.53 7.04 9.01
C GLU A 280 -16.25 8.35 8.65
N VAL A 281 -15.74 9.03 7.63
CA VAL A 281 -16.38 10.20 7.01
C VAL A 281 -16.71 9.91 5.56
N ASP A 282 -17.60 10.68 4.97
CA ASP A 282 -17.90 10.56 3.55
C ASP A 282 -16.87 11.37 2.74
N THR A 283 -16.05 10.69 2.00
CA THR A 283 -15.05 11.26 1.08
C THR A 283 -15.58 11.42 -0.35
N ASN A 284 -16.74 10.83 -0.66
CA ASN A 284 -17.40 10.96 -1.96
C ASN A 284 -18.18 12.27 -2.03
N ILE A 285 -17.48 13.38 -2.16
CA ILE A 285 -18.07 14.71 -2.27
C ILE A 285 -18.39 14.96 -3.74
N GLU A 286 -19.68 14.75 -4.12
CA GLU A 286 -20.14 14.91 -5.50
C GLU A 286 -20.07 16.37 -5.97
N GLN A 287 -20.46 17.31 -5.11
CA GLN A 287 -20.39 18.74 -5.40
C GLN A 287 -19.20 19.36 -4.65
N LYS A 288 -18.13 19.64 -5.40
CA LYS A 288 -16.92 20.29 -4.90
C LYS A 288 -17.05 21.79 -5.06
N ASP A 289 -17.73 22.46 -4.10
CA ASP A 289 -17.87 23.93 -4.11
C ASP A 289 -16.57 24.59 -3.61
N PRO A 290 -15.84 25.31 -4.50
CA PRO A 290 -14.60 25.97 -4.11
C PRO A 290 -14.78 26.99 -2.99
N GLU A 291 -15.96 27.61 -2.87
CA GLU A 291 -16.26 28.57 -1.81
C GLU A 291 -16.33 27.89 -0.45
N GLU A 292 -16.88 26.67 -0.37
CA GLU A 292 -16.95 25.90 0.89
C GLU A 292 -15.55 25.52 1.36
N LEU A 293 -14.69 25.05 0.45
CA LEU A 293 -13.28 24.72 0.77
C LEU A 293 -12.49 25.97 1.22
N TYR A 294 -12.73 27.11 0.56
CA TYR A 294 -12.11 28.38 0.94
C TYR A 294 -12.59 28.86 2.32
N LYS A 295 -13.88 28.73 2.64
CA LYS A 295 -14.42 29.05 3.95
C LYS A 295 -13.78 28.18 5.03
N LEU A 296 -13.62 26.88 4.77
CA LEU A 296 -12.95 25.95 5.70
C LEU A 296 -11.51 26.38 5.95
N TRP A 297 -10.74 26.63 4.88
CA TRP A 297 -9.36 27.10 4.98
C TRP A 297 -9.25 28.43 5.74
N LYS A 298 -10.14 29.37 5.46
CA LYS A 298 -10.15 30.68 6.12
C LYS A 298 -10.49 30.56 7.61
N GLU A 299 -11.46 29.73 7.98
CA GLU A 299 -11.82 29.46 9.37
C GLU A 299 -10.61 28.98 10.18
N LEU A 300 -9.85 28.01 9.65
CA LEU A 300 -8.63 27.52 10.29
C LEU A 300 -7.59 28.63 10.46
N ARG A 301 -7.33 29.38 9.39
CA ARG A 301 -6.35 30.45 9.39
C ARG A 301 -6.69 31.57 10.39
N ASP A 302 -7.94 31.96 10.46
CA ASP A 302 -8.43 32.98 11.38
C ASP A 302 -8.28 32.54 12.87
N GLU A 303 -8.24 31.22 13.11
CA GLU A 303 -8.01 30.61 14.42
C GLU A 303 -6.51 30.22 14.68
N GLY A 304 -5.59 30.64 13.81
CA GLY A 304 -4.15 30.42 13.97
C GLY A 304 -3.69 29.00 13.56
N VAL A 305 -4.48 28.30 12.75
CA VAL A 305 -4.15 27.00 12.19
C VAL A 305 -3.81 27.13 10.70
N ILE A 306 -2.62 26.68 10.34
CA ILE A 306 -2.14 26.72 8.95
C ILE A 306 -2.28 25.34 8.30
N TRP A 307 -3.15 25.26 7.30
CA TRP A 307 -3.33 24.08 6.47
C TRP A 307 -2.63 24.33 5.12
N THR A 308 -1.62 23.51 4.80
CA THR A 308 -0.74 23.74 3.65
C THR A 308 -1.15 22.94 2.41
N ASP A 309 -1.78 21.78 2.57
CA ASP A 309 -2.22 20.91 1.47
C ASP A 309 -3.73 20.96 1.28
N VAL A 310 -4.21 22.11 0.79
CA VAL A 310 -5.65 22.41 0.65
C VAL A 310 -6.18 21.77 -0.62
N THR A 311 -6.70 20.57 -0.48
CA THR A 311 -7.28 19.78 -1.58
C THR A 311 -8.56 19.08 -1.13
N TRP A 312 -9.42 18.70 -2.08
CA TRP A 312 -10.65 17.95 -1.82
C TRP A 312 -10.38 16.49 -1.39
N GLU A 313 -9.23 15.95 -1.74
CA GLU A 313 -8.79 14.62 -1.32
C GLU A 313 -8.50 14.54 0.19
N ASN A 314 -8.19 15.70 0.80
CA ASN A 314 -7.85 15.82 2.20
C ASN A 314 -9.03 16.22 3.10
N VAL A 315 -10.26 16.23 2.57
CA VAL A 315 -11.46 16.56 3.34
C VAL A 315 -12.53 15.48 3.20
N GLY A 316 -13.43 15.45 4.18
CA GLY A 316 -14.61 14.59 4.15
C GLY A 316 -15.79 15.21 4.89
N ARG A 317 -17.00 14.72 4.65
CA ARG A 317 -18.21 15.13 5.37
C ARG A 317 -18.48 14.19 6.54
N LEU A 318 -18.79 14.74 7.69
CA LEU A 318 -19.15 13.95 8.86
C LEU A 318 -20.41 13.11 8.59
N LYS A 319 -20.35 11.81 8.83
CA LYS A 319 -21.51 10.90 8.77
C LYS A 319 -22.37 11.00 10.03
N LYS A 320 -21.78 11.40 11.14
CA LYS A 320 -22.41 11.55 12.45
C LYS A 320 -22.04 12.91 13.02
N LYS A 321 -22.78 13.38 14.01
CA LYS A 321 -22.39 14.55 14.79
C LYS A 321 -21.01 14.30 15.41
N ASN A 322 -20.08 15.19 15.16
CA ASN A 322 -18.78 15.14 15.82
C ASN A 322 -18.94 15.63 17.26
N ILE A 323 -19.22 14.69 18.14
CA ILE A 323 -19.02 14.90 19.57
C ILE A 323 -17.55 14.58 19.77
N PRO A 324 -16.68 15.56 20.12
CA PRO A 324 -15.34 15.24 20.55
C PRO A 324 -15.46 14.22 21.68
N SER A 325 -15.09 13.00 21.42
CA SER A 325 -15.19 11.91 22.38
C SER A 325 -14.13 12.11 23.45
N LEU A 326 -14.46 12.93 24.43
CA LEU A 326 -13.72 13.04 25.69
C LEU A 326 -13.90 11.79 26.57
N ASN A 327 -14.83 10.91 26.18
CA ASN A 327 -15.14 9.65 26.85
C ASN A 327 -14.63 8.43 26.07
N GLY A 328 -13.81 8.62 25.03
CA GLY A 328 -13.00 7.52 24.52
C GLY A 328 -12.19 7.00 25.70
N GLU A 329 -12.54 5.81 26.17
CA GLU A 329 -11.79 5.14 27.20
C GLU A 329 -10.31 5.31 26.88
N GLU A 330 -9.52 5.75 27.85
CA GLU A 330 -8.11 6.15 27.75
C GLU A 330 -7.18 5.02 27.27
N MET A 331 -7.74 3.97 26.70
CA MET A 331 -7.10 2.69 26.39
C MET A 331 -5.93 2.81 25.39
N TYR A 332 -5.85 3.91 24.61
CA TYR A 332 -4.89 3.99 23.50
C TYR A 332 -4.21 5.34 23.32
N VAL A 333 -4.47 6.29 24.20
CA VAL A 333 -3.88 7.63 24.09
C VAL A 333 -2.58 7.66 24.85
N GLU A 334 -1.47 7.88 24.17
CA GLU A 334 -0.21 8.15 24.85
C GLU A 334 -0.31 9.40 25.72
N PRO A 335 0.41 9.48 26.87
CA PRO A 335 0.38 10.65 27.75
C PRO A 335 0.65 11.97 27.04
N GLU A 336 1.46 11.94 25.98
CA GLU A 336 1.79 13.11 25.14
C GLU A 336 0.63 13.53 24.23
N ALA A 337 -0.25 12.59 23.85
CA ALA A 337 -1.51 12.89 23.20
C ALA A 337 -2.61 13.34 24.18
N ALA A 338 -2.35 13.37 25.48
CA ALA A 338 -3.27 13.91 26.50
C ALA A 338 -3.56 15.41 26.31
N GLY A 339 -2.84 16.11 25.44
CA GLY A 339 -3.24 17.44 24.93
C GLY A 339 -4.63 17.44 24.26
N PHE A 340 -5.14 16.29 23.82
CA PHE A 340 -6.49 16.12 23.30
C PHE A 340 -7.61 16.25 24.35
N LYS A 341 -7.29 16.29 25.66
CA LYS A 341 -8.25 16.59 26.73
C LYS A 341 -8.77 18.03 26.70
N ASN A 342 -8.19 18.89 25.87
CA ASN A 342 -8.65 20.27 25.76
C ASN A 342 -9.94 20.32 24.93
N LYS A 343 -11.01 20.76 25.56
CA LYS A 343 -12.28 21.05 24.92
C LYS A 343 -12.08 21.96 23.71
N TYR A 344 -12.61 21.57 22.55
CA TYR A 344 -12.64 22.50 21.42
C TYR A 344 -13.26 23.83 21.82
N LYS A 345 -12.66 24.91 21.34
CA LYS A 345 -13.30 26.20 21.35
C LYS A 345 -14.33 26.21 20.21
N GLY A 346 -15.61 26.25 20.55
CA GLY A 346 -16.68 26.36 19.56
C GLY A 346 -17.78 25.31 19.69
N LYS A 347 -18.78 25.40 18.82
CA LYS A 347 -19.87 24.43 18.75
C LYS A 347 -19.39 23.13 18.09
N PRO A 348 -19.86 21.96 18.55
CA PRO A 348 -19.63 20.71 17.84
C PRO A 348 -20.12 20.83 16.38
N LEU A 349 -19.41 20.17 15.48
CA LEU A 349 -19.85 20.06 14.08
C LEU A 349 -21.06 19.14 13.96
N GLU A 350 -21.95 19.47 13.05
CA GLU A 350 -23.10 18.65 12.74
C GLU A 350 -22.79 17.67 11.60
N LYS A 351 -23.66 16.68 11.42
CA LYS A 351 -23.58 15.75 10.28
C LYS A 351 -23.60 16.55 8.97
N GLY A 352 -22.73 16.19 8.02
CA GLY A 352 -22.62 16.81 6.70
C GLY A 352 -21.59 17.95 6.63
N GLU A 353 -21.11 18.47 7.76
CA GLU A 353 -20.07 19.50 7.76
C GLU A 353 -18.70 18.93 7.35
N LEU A 354 -17.89 19.76 6.69
CA LEU A 354 -16.55 19.38 6.25
C LEU A 354 -15.54 19.32 7.40
N VAL A 355 -14.72 18.28 7.37
CA VAL A 355 -13.55 18.11 8.24
C VAL A 355 -12.34 17.73 7.43
N ILE A 356 -11.15 18.07 7.92
CA ILE A 356 -9.88 17.71 7.33
C ILE A 356 -9.45 16.33 7.85
N LEU A 357 -9.01 15.46 6.93
CA LEU A 357 -8.64 14.07 7.16
C LEU A 357 -7.13 13.88 7.26
N ASP A 358 -6.36 14.59 6.43
CA ASP A 358 -4.90 14.51 6.45
C ASP A 358 -4.34 15.59 7.36
N THR A 359 -3.86 15.11 8.52
CA THR A 359 -3.32 15.96 9.57
C THR A 359 -1.84 16.24 9.43
N ASP A 360 -1.17 15.61 8.47
CA ASP A 360 0.29 15.68 8.29
C ASP A 360 0.76 17.06 7.80
N PHE A 361 -0.15 17.85 7.23
CA PHE A 361 0.12 19.17 6.66
C PHE A 361 -0.62 20.31 7.36
N ILE A 362 -0.93 20.11 8.65
CA ILE A 362 -1.64 21.10 9.48
C ILE A 362 -0.75 21.50 10.66
N PHE A 363 -0.58 22.79 10.85
CA PHE A 363 0.34 23.35 11.86
C PHE A 363 -0.31 24.46 12.66
N GLU A 364 0.10 24.64 13.91
CA GLU A 364 -0.12 25.90 14.63
C GLU A 364 0.73 27.00 13.98
N GLU A 365 0.24 28.24 13.91
CA GLU A 365 0.94 29.37 13.26
C GLU A 365 2.36 29.59 13.81
N ASN A 366 2.59 29.28 15.08
CA ASN A 366 3.89 29.42 15.74
C ASN A 366 4.75 28.15 15.69
N SER A 367 4.34 27.14 14.92
CA SER A 367 5.08 25.90 14.83
C SER A 367 6.46 26.09 14.20
N PRO A 368 7.55 25.64 14.87
CA PRO A 368 8.90 25.73 14.31
C PRO A 368 9.04 24.93 13.01
N TYR A 369 8.17 23.97 12.77
CA TYR A 369 8.17 23.10 11.60
C TYR A 369 7.64 23.78 10.33
N LEU A 370 6.86 24.87 10.45
CA LEU A 370 6.41 25.66 9.30
C LEU A 370 7.58 26.20 8.46
N ARG A 371 8.77 26.32 9.04
CA ARG A 371 9.98 26.75 8.31
C ARG A 371 10.46 25.73 7.28
N TRP A 372 10.11 24.46 7.44
CA TRP A 372 10.50 23.36 6.56
C TRP A 372 9.49 23.12 5.44
N PHE A 373 8.24 23.54 5.65
CA PHE A 373 7.18 23.43 4.66
C PHE A 373 7.05 24.78 3.93
N ASN A 374 7.17 24.75 2.63
CA ASN A 374 7.18 25.93 1.80
C ASN A 374 5.83 26.66 1.91
N PHE A 375 5.80 27.80 2.59
CA PHE A 375 4.62 28.67 2.75
C PHE A 375 3.93 29.04 1.41
N GLY A 376 4.59 28.75 0.30
CA GLY A 376 4.06 28.98 -1.03
C GLY A 376 2.71 28.33 -1.28
N TYR A 377 2.44 27.15 -0.70
CA TYR A 377 1.19 26.40 -0.99
C TYR A 377 -0.05 27.06 -0.38
N ALA A 378 -0.02 27.43 0.89
CA ALA A 378 -1.17 28.08 1.54
C ALA A 378 -1.49 29.44 0.91
N LYS A 379 -0.45 30.23 0.58
CA LYS A 379 -0.61 31.50 -0.13
C LYS A 379 -1.06 31.29 -1.58
N SER A 380 -0.53 30.28 -2.25
CA SER A 380 -0.93 29.96 -3.63
C SER A 380 -2.38 29.48 -3.72
N PHE A 381 -2.94 28.87 -2.69
CA PHE A 381 -4.35 28.52 -2.66
C PHE A 381 -5.23 29.76 -2.59
N GLU A 382 -4.92 30.72 -1.68
CA GLU A 382 -5.66 31.97 -1.58
C GLU A 382 -5.60 32.79 -2.88
N ASP A 383 -4.41 32.88 -3.49
CA ASP A 383 -4.20 33.62 -4.72
C ASP A 383 -4.94 32.97 -5.91
N ARG A 384 -4.96 31.63 -5.99
CA ARG A 384 -5.71 30.91 -7.02
C ARG A 384 -7.22 31.11 -6.85
N TYR A 385 -7.72 30.92 -5.64
CA TYR A 385 -9.14 31.10 -5.36
C TYR A 385 -9.62 32.52 -5.72
N LYS A 386 -8.84 33.56 -5.35
CA LYS A 386 -9.18 34.95 -5.67
C LYS A 386 -9.15 35.22 -7.17
N LYS A 387 -8.20 34.60 -7.90
CA LYS A 387 -8.08 34.75 -9.35
C LYS A 387 -9.22 34.07 -10.09
N GLU A 388 -9.58 32.85 -9.70
CA GLU A 388 -10.68 32.10 -10.29
C GLU A 388 -12.01 32.83 -10.11
N ASN A 389 -12.30 33.29 -8.87
CA ASN A 389 -13.53 34.04 -8.60
C ASN A 389 -13.56 35.49 -9.21
N ALA A 390 -12.41 36.03 -9.55
CA ALA A 390 -12.39 37.31 -10.29
C ALA A 390 -12.72 37.10 -11.76
N LEU A 391 -12.28 36.02 -12.37
CA LEU A 391 -12.60 35.62 -13.72
C LEU A 391 -14.09 35.31 -13.92
N ASP A 392 -14.70 34.58 -12.98
CA ASP A 392 -16.13 34.27 -13.01
C ASP A 392 -17.01 35.52 -12.96
N LYS A 393 -16.63 36.53 -12.18
CA LYS A 393 -17.33 37.83 -12.13
C LYS A 393 -17.20 38.64 -13.40
N GLU A 394 -16.03 38.61 -14.06
CA GLU A 394 -15.85 39.28 -15.34
C GLU A 394 -16.60 38.58 -16.49
N GLU A 395 -16.85 37.25 -16.40
CA GLU A 395 -17.67 36.51 -17.36
C GLU A 395 -19.18 36.73 -17.14
N GLU A 396 -19.64 36.89 -15.90
CA GLU A 396 -21.04 37.22 -15.57
C GLU A 396 -21.43 38.68 -15.94
N GLU A 397 -20.45 39.59 -15.97
CA GLU A 397 -20.65 40.96 -16.34
C GLU A 397 -20.57 41.23 -17.90
N ARG A 398 -20.22 40.24 -18.68
CA ARG A 398 -20.20 40.24 -20.14
C ARG A 398 -21.44 39.60 -20.74
#